data_846dfccfcf95264ec6737f83370009b3
#
_entry.id   846dfccfcf95264ec6737f83370009b3
#
_cell.length_a   1.000
_cell.length_b   1.000
_cell.length_c   1.000
_cell.angle_alpha   90.00
_cell.angle_beta   90.00
_cell.angle_gamma   90.00
#
_symmetry.space_group_name_H-M   'P 1'
#
loop_
_entity.id
_entity.type
_entity.pdbx_description
1 polymer ?
#
loop_
_entity_poly.entity_id
_entity_poly.type
_entity_poly.pdbx_seq_one_letter_code
_entity_poly.pdbx_strand_id
1 'polypeptide(L)'
;PYLFITGWFDVKFMRYMMPITPFLILYGARFLWWVFEVIKSLQPSKRWLQVLPIGLILVFTVHYSFSFMNVYSGQHPLNEVSSWLRGNADAGSQIVQEHWEEGIPGVTGLRMQERAELYNDENSKKFDKLTTLLSESDYFVLLSNRLYATIPRLPERYPVTSVFYEKLFSGELGYEMAYSNGRHIGGLGVDYYEDPFARLDFGPPDQFDEPSDGLFTVDFGWADESFSVYEHPQTFIFANAGRLTAQQLSVEIGSTDMDGTQVQQSETGLLLSDRDALSQQSGGTWGSITFSRWLPDWVTPVVWYVAAQLFALIVLPIAFVVFRPWPDRG
;
A
#
# COMPACT_ATOMS: atom_id res chain seq x y z
N PRO A 1 -2.01 -22.30 13.13
CA PRO A 1 -2.05 -22.74 11.72
C PRO A 1 -2.17 -21.56 10.75
N TYR A 2 -3.16 -20.64 10.97
CA TYR A 2 -3.43 -19.53 10.05
C TYR A 2 -2.20 -18.64 9.78
N LEU A 3 -1.50 -18.19 10.82
CA LEU A 3 -0.30 -17.35 10.71
C LEU A 3 0.82 -18.06 9.91
N PHE A 4 0.96 -19.37 10.07
CA PHE A 4 1.94 -20.14 9.29
C PHE A 4 1.57 -20.19 7.81
N ILE A 5 0.29 -20.41 7.50
CA ILE A 5 -0.19 -20.47 6.12
C ILE A 5 -0.04 -19.10 5.45
N THR A 6 -0.52 -18.04 6.08
CA THR A 6 -0.44 -16.69 5.52
C THR A 6 0.98 -16.14 5.50
N GLY A 7 1.83 -16.55 6.46
CA GLY A 7 3.25 -16.22 6.49
C GLY A 7 4.08 -16.91 5.40
N TRP A 8 3.53 -17.99 4.81
CA TRP A 8 4.16 -18.72 3.71
C TRP A 8 3.86 -18.10 2.34
N PHE A 9 2.88 -17.20 2.23
CA PHE A 9 2.59 -16.53 0.98
C PHE A 9 3.75 -15.61 0.58
N ASP A 10 4.05 -15.55 -0.70
CA ASP A 10 5.07 -14.62 -1.22
C ASP A 10 4.60 -13.17 -1.10
N VAL A 11 3.33 -12.93 -1.39
CA VAL A 11 2.70 -11.61 -1.21
C VAL A 11 1.96 -11.57 0.13
N LYS A 12 2.31 -10.58 0.96
CA LYS A 12 1.78 -10.43 2.32
C LYS A 12 1.09 -9.07 2.47
N PHE A 13 -0.22 -9.08 2.55
CA PHE A 13 -0.99 -7.86 2.84
C PHE A 13 -1.42 -7.82 4.30
N MET A 14 -1.45 -6.63 4.90
CA MET A 14 -1.91 -6.41 6.28
C MET A 14 -3.32 -6.97 6.52
N ARG A 15 -4.21 -6.91 5.54
CA ARG A 15 -5.56 -7.50 5.61
C ARG A 15 -5.58 -9.00 5.92
N TYR A 16 -4.49 -9.73 5.63
CA TYR A 16 -4.39 -11.14 5.99
C TYR A 16 -4.29 -11.37 7.51
N MET A 17 -3.96 -10.33 8.28
CA MET A 17 -3.92 -10.39 9.73
C MET A 17 -5.31 -10.16 10.38
N MET A 18 -6.30 -9.63 9.65
CA MET A 18 -7.62 -9.33 10.19
C MET A 18 -8.30 -10.52 10.89
N PRO A 19 -8.29 -11.75 10.34
CA PRO A 19 -8.95 -12.88 11.00
C PRO A 19 -8.35 -13.27 12.35
N ILE A 20 -7.06 -12.98 12.58
CA ILE A 20 -6.41 -13.28 13.87
C ILE A 20 -6.42 -12.11 14.84
N THR A 21 -6.71 -10.90 14.38
CA THR A 21 -6.71 -9.68 15.22
C THR A 21 -7.60 -9.78 16.46
N PRO A 22 -8.84 -10.30 16.40
CA PRO A 22 -9.68 -10.47 17.59
C PRO A 22 -9.03 -11.39 18.64
N PHE A 23 -8.36 -12.45 18.21
CA PHE A 23 -7.65 -13.35 19.10
C PHE A 23 -6.43 -12.70 19.73
N LEU A 24 -5.67 -11.90 18.97
CA LEU A 24 -4.54 -11.14 19.50
C LEU A 24 -5.01 -10.12 20.55
N ILE A 25 -6.14 -9.46 20.33
CA ILE A 25 -6.75 -8.53 21.30
C ILE A 25 -7.12 -9.28 22.60
N LEU A 26 -7.74 -10.46 22.49
CA LEU A 26 -8.08 -11.28 23.66
C LEU A 26 -6.84 -11.72 24.45
N TYR A 27 -5.79 -12.17 23.75
CA TYR A 27 -4.52 -12.52 24.40
C TYR A 27 -3.85 -11.30 25.02
N GLY A 28 -3.88 -10.15 24.35
CA GLY A 28 -3.40 -8.88 24.88
C GLY A 28 -4.15 -8.47 26.15
N ALA A 29 -5.47 -8.54 26.16
CA ALA A 29 -6.30 -8.26 27.34
C ALA A 29 -5.99 -9.23 28.50
N ARG A 30 -5.81 -10.53 28.19
CA ARG A 30 -5.42 -11.53 29.20
C ARG A 30 -4.02 -11.26 29.76
N PHE A 31 -3.09 -10.86 28.90
CA PHE A 31 -1.73 -10.46 29.34
C PHE A 31 -1.77 -9.23 30.25
N LEU A 32 -2.53 -8.21 29.91
CA LEU A 32 -2.71 -7.01 30.75
C LEU A 32 -3.33 -7.34 32.10
N TRP A 33 -4.31 -8.25 32.10
CA TRP A 33 -4.88 -8.73 33.37
C TRP A 33 -3.83 -9.46 34.24
N TRP A 34 -3.00 -10.28 33.59
CA TRP A 34 -1.89 -10.94 34.33
C TRP A 34 -0.90 -9.92 34.89
N VAL A 35 -0.49 -8.90 34.10
CA VAL A 35 0.36 -7.80 34.58
C VAL A 35 -0.27 -7.08 35.77
N PHE A 36 -1.57 -6.79 35.71
CA PHE A 36 -2.32 -6.21 36.81
C PHE A 36 -2.22 -7.06 38.09
N GLU A 37 -2.47 -8.36 38.00
CA GLU A 37 -2.39 -9.27 39.18
C GLU A 37 -0.96 -9.39 39.72
N VAL A 38 0.06 -9.41 38.88
CA VAL A 38 1.47 -9.40 39.30
C VAL A 38 1.80 -8.10 40.05
N ILE A 39 1.45 -6.94 39.50
CA ILE A 39 1.71 -5.66 40.19
C ILE A 39 0.95 -5.59 41.49
N LYS A 40 -0.30 -6.04 41.53
CA LYS A 40 -1.12 -6.10 42.74
C LYS A 40 -0.49 -6.97 43.83
N SER A 41 0.13 -8.09 43.45
CA SER A 41 0.82 -8.97 44.42
C SER A 41 2.12 -8.34 44.94
N LEU A 42 2.86 -7.62 44.10
CA LEU A 42 4.13 -6.98 44.47
C LEU A 42 3.94 -5.65 45.22
N GLN A 43 2.92 -4.88 44.86
CA GLN A 43 2.65 -3.55 45.43
C GLN A 43 1.16 -3.36 45.75
N PRO A 44 0.63 -4.10 46.78
CA PRO A 44 -0.81 -4.11 47.06
C PRO A 44 -1.35 -2.75 47.52
N SER A 45 -0.52 -1.91 48.10
CA SER A 45 -0.90 -0.58 48.59
C SER A 45 -0.93 0.50 47.52
N LYS A 46 -0.26 0.28 46.39
CA LYS A 46 -0.13 1.28 45.30
C LYS A 46 -1.09 0.99 44.15
N ARG A 47 -2.39 1.20 44.37
CA ARG A 47 -3.43 0.92 43.38
C ARG A 47 -3.19 1.59 42.02
N TRP A 48 -2.60 2.78 42.00
CA TRP A 48 -2.32 3.49 40.77
C TRP A 48 -1.31 2.74 39.86
N LEU A 49 -0.30 2.06 40.45
CA LEU A 49 0.64 1.24 39.66
C LEU A 49 -0.05 0.03 39.03
N GLN A 50 -1.09 -0.49 39.65
CA GLN A 50 -1.83 -1.65 39.13
C GLN A 50 -2.61 -1.32 37.87
N VAL A 51 -3.19 -0.11 37.80
CA VAL A 51 -4.01 0.34 36.65
C VAL A 51 -3.21 1.12 35.60
N LEU A 52 -2.00 1.57 35.94
CA LEU A 52 -1.19 2.41 35.06
C LEU A 52 -0.93 1.80 33.65
N PRO A 53 -0.52 0.51 33.52
CA PRO A 53 -0.30 -0.07 32.17
C PRO A 53 -1.56 -0.08 31.32
N ILE A 54 -2.70 -0.43 31.91
CA ILE A 54 -3.99 -0.44 31.22
C ILE A 54 -4.37 0.98 30.82
N GLY A 55 -4.22 1.95 31.75
CA GLY A 55 -4.49 3.36 31.49
C GLY A 55 -3.64 3.93 30.37
N LEU A 56 -2.35 3.65 30.34
CA LEU A 56 -1.43 4.10 29.28
C LEU A 56 -1.83 3.54 27.91
N ILE A 57 -2.14 2.24 27.83
CA ILE A 57 -2.57 1.64 26.56
C ILE A 57 -3.89 2.25 26.08
N LEU A 58 -4.85 2.44 26.99
CA LEU A 58 -6.13 3.07 26.62
C LEU A 58 -5.93 4.50 26.14
N VAL A 59 -5.15 5.31 26.84
CA VAL A 59 -4.85 6.70 26.46
C VAL A 59 -4.18 6.75 25.10
N PHE A 60 -3.15 5.90 24.87
CA PHE A 60 -2.47 5.83 23.58
C PHE A 60 -3.42 5.40 22.46
N THR A 61 -4.23 4.33 22.70
CA THR A 61 -5.17 3.83 21.70
C THR A 61 -6.22 4.87 21.33
N VAL A 62 -6.79 5.55 22.33
CA VAL A 62 -7.77 6.62 22.10
C VAL A 62 -7.14 7.79 21.37
N HIS A 63 -5.96 8.23 21.82
CA HIS A 63 -5.22 9.31 21.16
C HIS A 63 -4.92 8.98 19.70
N TYR A 64 -4.33 7.81 19.43
CA TYR A 64 -4.01 7.38 18.07
C TYR A 64 -5.26 7.28 17.20
N SER A 65 -6.36 6.75 17.72
CA SER A 65 -7.63 6.64 16.99
C SER A 65 -8.18 8.02 16.60
N PHE A 66 -8.14 8.99 17.50
CA PHE A 66 -8.55 10.37 17.17
C PHE A 66 -7.58 11.04 16.20
N SER A 67 -6.28 10.83 16.35
CA SER A 67 -5.25 11.33 15.42
C SER A 67 -5.46 10.75 14.03
N PHE A 68 -5.79 9.46 13.93
CA PHE A 68 -6.12 8.82 12.64
C PHE A 68 -7.39 9.42 12.02
N MET A 69 -8.43 9.69 12.83
CA MET A 69 -9.65 10.35 12.34
C MET A 69 -9.41 11.73 11.73
N ASN A 70 -8.33 12.40 12.12
CA ASN A 70 -7.95 13.69 11.56
C ASN A 70 -7.58 13.63 10.07
N VAL A 71 -7.16 12.47 9.58
CA VAL A 71 -6.94 12.21 8.14
C VAL A 71 -8.17 12.58 7.31
N TYR A 72 -9.38 12.37 7.86
CA TYR A 72 -10.65 12.67 7.20
C TYR A 72 -11.16 14.10 7.41
N SER A 73 -10.41 14.96 8.10
CA SER A 73 -10.86 16.34 8.39
C SER A 73 -10.79 17.28 7.17
N GLY A 74 -10.06 16.92 6.14
CA GLY A 74 -9.89 17.69 4.91
C GLY A 74 -10.34 16.94 3.66
N GLN A 75 -10.06 17.54 2.51
CA GLN A 75 -10.29 16.87 1.23
C GLN A 75 -9.34 15.68 1.06
N HIS A 76 -9.83 14.65 0.38
CA HIS A 76 -8.98 13.53 0.00
C HIS A 76 -7.85 13.99 -0.95
N PRO A 77 -6.58 13.52 -0.80
CA PRO A 77 -5.46 13.97 -1.61
C PRO A 77 -5.70 13.92 -3.12
N LEU A 78 -6.38 12.90 -3.63
CA LEU A 78 -6.74 12.80 -5.06
C LEU A 78 -7.65 13.96 -5.54
N ASN A 79 -8.54 14.45 -4.69
CA ASN A 79 -9.41 15.58 -5.03
C ASN A 79 -8.60 16.88 -5.05
N GLU A 80 -7.62 17.02 -4.19
CA GLU A 80 -6.72 18.16 -4.17
C GLU A 80 -5.80 18.17 -5.41
N VAL A 81 -5.25 17.00 -5.81
CA VAL A 81 -4.55 16.84 -7.10
C VAL A 81 -5.43 17.29 -8.27
N SER A 82 -6.69 16.84 -8.30
CA SER A 82 -7.64 17.25 -9.33
C SER A 82 -7.88 18.76 -9.35
N SER A 83 -8.00 19.36 -8.16
CA SER A 83 -8.24 20.80 -8.02
C SER A 83 -7.03 21.61 -8.45
N TRP A 84 -5.83 21.16 -8.10
CA TRP A 84 -4.58 21.77 -8.52
C TRP A 84 -4.42 21.73 -10.04
N LEU A 85 -4.63 20.56 -10.67
CA LEU A 85 -4.54 20.40 -12.13
C LEU A 85 -5.54 21.28 -12.86
N ARG A 86 -6.78 21.39 -12.40
CA ARG A 86 -7.79 22.28 -13.00
C ARG A 86 -7.42 23.76 -12.90
N GLY A 87 -6.68 24.15 -11.86
CA GLY A 87 -6.30 25.55 -11.64
C GLY A 87 -4.99 25.95 -12.32
N ASN A 88 -4.09 25.01 -12.59
CA ASN A 88 -2.72 25.28 -13.01
C ASN A 88 -2.34 24.68 -14.36
N ALA A 89 -3.00 23.61 -14.81
CA ALA A 89 -2.71 22.99 -16.10
C ALA A 89 -3.51 23.67 -17.21
N ASP A 90 -2.84 23.93 -18.33
CA ASP A 90 -3.48 24.50 -19.53
C ASP A 90 -4.47 23.53 -20.14
N ALA A 91 -5.47 24.08 -20.84
CA ALA A 91 -6.45 23.25 -21.55
C ALA A 91 -5.75 22.41 -22.62
N GLY A 92 -5.96 21.10 -22.57
CA GLY A 92 -5.34 20.14 -23.47
C GLY A 92 -3.99 19.62 -23.01
N SER A 93 -3.48 20.05 -21.85
CA SER A 93 -2.26 19.48 -21.25
C SER A 93 -2.35 17.96 -21.14
N GLN A 94 -1.24 17.31 -21.43
CA GLN A 94 -1.12 15.85 -21.44
C GLN A 94 -0.61 15.36 -20.08
N ILE A 95 -1.36 14.46 -19.47
CA ILE A 95 -1.06 13.91 -18.15
C ILE A 95 -0.79 12.43 -18.26
N VAL A 96 0.31 11.99 -17.69
CA VAL A 96 0.63 10.58 -17.46
C VAL A 96 0.52 10.27 -15.97
N GLN A 97 -0.09 9.15 -15.64
CA GLN A 97 -0.11 8.59 -14.30
C GLN A 97 0.36 7.14 -14.32
N GLU A 98 0.68 6.61 -13.15
CA GLU A 98 1.04 5.21 -13.00
C GLU A 98 -0.14 4.28 -13.30
N HIS A 99 0.15 3.09 -13.81
CA HIS A 99 -0.79 1.98 -13.86
C HIS A 99 -1.11 1.52 -12.43
N TRP A 100 -2.20 0.82 -12.23
CA TRP A 100 -2.69 0.37 -10.93
C TRP A 100 -3.27 1.47 -10.02
N GLU A 101 -3.12 2.73 -10.39
CA GLU A 101 -3.72 3.84 -9.67
C GLU A 101 -5.17 4.10 -10.14
N GLU A 102 -5.96 4.68 -9.25
CA GLU A 102 -7.29 5.16 -9.61
C GLU A 102 -7.17 6.36 -10.57
N GLY A 103 -8.22 6.62 -11.34
CA GLY A 103 -8.24 7.78 -12.22
C GLY A 103 -8.35 9.08 -11.41
N ILE A 104 -7.69 10.14 -11.89
CA ILE A 104 -7.81 11.47 -11.32
C ILE A 104 -9.25 11.98 -11.55
N PRO A 105 -10.04 12.26 -10.51
CA PRO A 105 -11.43 12.62 -10.68
C PRO A 105 -11.61 14.03 -11.29
N GLY A 106 -12.58 14.21 -12.19
CA GLY A 106 -13.03 15.52 -12.64
C GLY A 106 -12.04 16.39 -13.40
N VAL A 107 -11.04 15.81 -14.07
CA VAL A 107 -10.07 16.53 -14.91
C VAL A 107 -10.59 16.74 -16.33
N THR A 108 -11.71 17.43 -16.47
CA THR A 108 -12.30 17.76 -17.77
C THR A 108 -11.44 18.81 -18.50
N GLY A 109 -11.21 18.61 -19.78
CA GLY A 109 -10.40 19.51 -20.61
C GLY A 109 -8.90 19.17 -20.66
N LEU A 110 -8.43 18.23 -19.85
CA LEU A 110 -7.09 17.69 -19.91
C LEU A 110 -7.07 16.37 -20.69
N ARG A 111 -5.94 16.03 -21.29
CA ARG A 111 -5.76 14.77 -21.99
C ARG A 111 -5.02 13.78 -21.10
N MET A 112 -5.75 12.76 -20.65
CA MET A 112 -5.13 11.62 -19.98
C MET A 112 -4.48 10.76 -21.05
N GLN A 113 -3.17 10.60 -20.97
CA GLN A 113 -2.43 9.65 -21.80
C GLN A 113 -2.60 8.21 -21.29
N GLU A 114 -2.02 7.27 -22.01
CA GLU A 114 -1.88 5.92 -21.51
C GLU A 114 -1.10 5.90 -20.18
N ARG A 115 -1.45 4.96 -19.32
CA ARG A 115 -0.79 4.83 -18.02
C ARG A 115 0.59 4.20 -18.16
N ALA A 116 1.54 4.65 -17.34
CA ALA A 116 2.88 4.06 -17.26
C ALA A 116 2.82 2.71 -16.53
N GLU A 117 3.17 1.64 -17.22
CA GLU A 117 3.07 0.25 -16.75
C GLU A 117 4.35 -0.18 -16.03
N LEU A 118 4.65 0.42 -14.88
CA LEU A 118 5.93 0.29 -14.20
C LEU A 118 6.14 -1.04 -13.46
N TYR A 119 5.07 -1.78 -13.14
CA TYR A 119 5.17 -3.13 -12.59
C TYR A 119 5.41 -4.24 -13.61
N ASN A 120 5.28 -3.94 -14.89
CA ASN A 120 5.52 -4.94 -15.92
C ASN A 120 7.00 -5.33 -15.97
N ASP A 121 7.28 -6.52 -16.51
CA ASP A 121 8.64 -7.01 -16.69
C ASP A 121 9.49 -6.03 -17.48
N GLU A 122 10.73 -5.87 -17.07
CA GLU A 122 11.66 -4.94 -17.69
C GLU A 122 12.11 -5.45 -19.05
N ASN A 123 11.80 -4.70 -20.07
CA ASN A 123 12.20 -4.96 -21.46
C ASN A 123 12.22 -3.64 -22.26
N SER A 124 12.87 -3.66 -23.42
CA SER A 124 12.97 -2.50 -24.29
C SER A 124 11.61 -1.89 -24.63
N LYS A 125 10.61 -2.70 -24.95
CA LYS A 125 9.26 -2.23 -25.29
C LYS A 125 8.59 -1.42 -24.17
N LYS A 126 8.76 -1.84 -22.91
CA LYS A 126 8.26 -1.10 -21.74
C LYS A 126 8.88 0.29 -21.67
N PHE A 127 10.20 0.36 -21.82
CA PHE A 127 10.93 1.62 -21.66
C PHE A 127 10.79 2.53 -22.88
N ASP A 128 10.70 1.99 -24.09
CA ASP A 128 10.36 2.77 -25.30
C ASP A 128 8.99 3.45 -25.14
N LYS A 129 8.00 2.71 -24.63
CA LYS A 129 6.68 3.24 -24.32
C LYS A 129 6.76 4.31 -23.21
N LEU A 130 7.46 4.03 -22.12
CA LEU A 130 7.60 4.95 -20.98
C LEU A 130 8.27 6.26 -21.40
N THR A 131 9.40 6.20 -22.09
CA THR A 131 10.16 7.38 -22.51
C THR A 131 9.39 8.20 -23.55
N THR A 132 8.63 7.56 -24.43
CA THR A 132 7.73 8.23 -25.37
C THR A 132 6.62 8.98 -24.60
N LEU A 133 5.93 8.31 -23.67
CA LEU A 133 4.89 8.94 -22.85
C LEU A 133 5.44 10.14 -22.05
N LEU A 134 6.62 10.00 -21.45
CA LEU A 134 7.25 11.07 -20.70
C LEU A 134 7.68 12.23 -21.59
N SER A 135 8.22 11.97 -22.78
CA SER A 135 8.64 13.05 -23.70
C SER A 135 7.47 13.88 -24.23
N GLU A 136 6.28 13.30 -24.33
CA GLU A 136 5.07 13.93 -24.85
C GLU A 136 4.20 14.56 -23.77
N SER A 137 4.37 14.15 -22.50
CA SER A 137 3.51 14.62 -21.41
C SER A 137 3.95 15.97 -20.84
N ASP A 138 2.98 16.73 -20.37
CA ASP A 138 3.19 17.98 -19.63
C ASP A 138 3.36 17.72 -18.13
N TYR A 139 2.65 16.73 -17.63
CA TYR A 139 2.69 16.35 -16.21
C TYR A 139 2.78 14.84 -16.04
N PHE A 140 3.60 14.44 -15.06
CA PHE A 140 3.61 13.08 -14.54
C PHE A 140 3.08 13.09 -13.11
N VAL A 141 2.08 12.25 -12.81
CA VAL A 141 1.37 12.28 -11.53
C VAL A 141 1.51 10.95 -10.80
N LEU A 142 2.01 11.01 -9.58
CA LEU A 142 2.06 9.92 -8.62
C LEU A 142 0.93 10.11 -7.62
N LEU A 143 -0.01 9.19 -7.60
CA LEU A 143 -1.22 9.32 -6.77
C LEU A 143 -1.12 8.61 -5.42
N SER A 144 -0.14 7.72 -5.26
CA SER A 144 0.13 7.05 -4.01
C SER A 144 1.57 6.54 -3.95
N ASN A 145 1.96 6.05 -2.78
CA ASN A 145 3.26 5.41 -2.55
C ASN A 145 3.32 3.95 -3.06
N ARG A 146 2.30 3.46 -3.75
CA ARG A 146 2.18 2.07 -4.20
C ARG A 146 3.36 1.60 -5.05
N LEU A 147 3.76 2.39 -6.05
CA LEU A 147 4.83 2.03 -6.95
C LEU A 147 6.16 2.65 -6.56
N TYR A 148 6.20 3.97 -6.38
CA TYR A 148 7.46 4.69 -6.12
C TYR A 148 8.11 4.32 -4.78
N ALA A 149 7.34 3.89 -3.79
CA ALA A 149 7.89 3.42 -2.52
C ALA A 149 8.09 1.88 -2.45
N THR A 150 7.64 1.13 -3.46
CA THR A 150 7.74 -0.34 -3.46
C THR A 150 8.75 -0.84 -4.48
N ILE A 151 8.68 -0.38 -5.73
CA ILE A 151 9.57 -0.85 -6.81
C ILE A 151 11.04 -0.62 -6.48
N PRO A 152 11.48 0.57 -6.00
CA PRO A 152 12.89 0.80 -5.71
C PRO A 152 13.45 -0.03 -4.54
N ARG A 153 12.59 -0.69 -3.78
CA ARG A 153 13.03 -1.67 -2.75
C ARG A 153 13.38 -3.03 -3.32
N LEU A 154 13.12 -3.23 -4.61
CA LEU A 154 13.38 -4.45 -5.35
C LEU A 154 14.28 -4.19 -6.57
N PRO A 155 15.47 -3.57 -6.39
CA PRO A 155 16.33 -3.15 -7.50
C PRO A 155 16.85 -4.34 -8.32
N GLU A 156 16.93 -5.53 -7.72
CA GLU A 156 17.31 -6.75 -8.44
C GLU A 156 16.26 -7.19 -9.46
N ARG A 157 14.98 -6.91 -9.16
CA ARG A 157 13.86 -7.22 -10.05
C ARG A 157 13.55 -6.10 -11.04
N TYR A 158 13.72 -4.86 -10.59
CA TYR A 158 13.37 -3.65 -11.34
C TYR A 158 14.57 -2.68 -11.40
N PRO A 159 15.72 -3.09 -11.98
CA PRO A 159 16.91 -2.26 -11.96
C PRO A 159 16.71 -0.92 -12.66
N VAL A 160 16.13 -0.90 -13.87
CA VAL A 160 15.93 0.33 -14.64
C VAL A 160 14.75 1.16 -14.12
N THR A 161 13.67 0.52 -13.68
CA THR A 161 12.53 1.24 -13.08
C THR A 161 12.91 1.88 -11.74
N SER A 162 13.82 1.28 -10.97
CA SER A 162 14.36 1.87 -9.74
C SER A 162 15.15 3.14 -10.05
N VAL A 163 16.03 3.10 -11.06
CA VAL A 163 16.76 4.28 -11.55
C VAL A 163 15.81 5.36 -12.10
N PHE A 164 14.73 4.96 -12.77
CA PHE A 164 13.70 5.91 -13.21
C PHE A 164 13.12 6.70 -12.04
N TYR A 165 12.75 6.07 -10.94
CA TYR A 165 12.22 6.78 -9.77
C TYR A 165 13.28 7.65 -9.10
N GLU A 166 14.50 7.14 -8.90
CA GLU A 166 15.61 7.93 -8.35
C GLU A 166 15.81 9.23 -9.14
N LYS A 167 15.88 9.13 -10.48
CA LYS A 167 16.09 10.27 -11.36
C LYS A 167 14.86 11.17 -11.51
N LEU A 168 13.67 10.64 -11.35
CA LEU A 168 12.44 11.44 -11.31
C LEU A 168 12.44 12.34 -10.06
N PHE A 169 12.75 11.77 -8.91
CA PHE A 169 12.76 12.50 -7.63
C PHE A 169 13.94 13.47 -7.50
N SER A 170 15.10 13.17 -8.12
CA SER A 170 16.23 14.10 -8.19
C SER A 170 16.07 15.20 -9.23
N GLY A 171 15.04 15.13 -10.10
CA GLY A 171 14.81 16.11 -11.18
C GLY A 171 15.68 15.87 -12.44
N GLU A 172 16.54 14.88 -12.47
CA GLU A 172 17.45 14.60 -13.59
C GLU A 172 16.71 14.22 -14.91
N LEU A 173 15.45 13.78 -14.80
CA LEU A 173 14.62 13.54 -15.99
C LEU A 173 13.98 14.82 -16.57
N GLY A 174 14.36 16.00 -16.08
CA GLY A 174 13.77 17.28 -16.50
C GLY A 174 12.34 17.48 -16.01
N TYR A 175 11.90 16.68 -15.07
CA TYR A 175 10.64 16.83 -14.35
C TYR A 175 10.89 17.49 -13.00
N GLU A 176 10.20 18.60 -12.75
CA GLU A 176 10.28 19.35 -11.50
C GLU A 176 9.01 19.15 -10.69
N MET A 177 9.12 18.99 -9.38
CA MET A 177 7.96 18.88 -8.51
C MET A 177 7.18 20.20 -8.53
N ALA A 178 5.96 20.17 -9.06
CA ALA A 178 5.08 21.33 -9.12
C ALA A 178 4.08 21.36 -7.95
N TYR A 179 3.74 20.20 -7.40
CA TYR A 179 2.83 20.09 -6.28
C TYR A 179 3.03 18.76 -5.55
N SER A 180 2.91 18.79 -4.26
CA SER A 180 2.81 17.59 -3.43
C SER A 180 1.71 17.76 -2.40
N ASN A 181 1.07 16.67 -2.05
CA ASN A 181 0.05 16.65 -1.01
C ASN A 181 -0.05 15.27 -0.40
N GLY A 182 -0.25 15.25 0.90
CA GLY A 182 -0.49 14.06 1.68
C GLY A 182 -1.21 14.42 2.97
N ARG A 183 -1.78 13.42 3.61
CA ARG A 183 -2.34 13.56 4.95
C ARG A 183 -1.52 12.71 5.88
N HIS A 184 -1.15 13.25 7.02
CA HIS A 184 -0.50 12.51 8.07
C HIS A 184 -1.44 12.28 9.25
N ILE A 185 -1.15 11.24 10.00
CA ILE A 185 -1.88 10.93 11.22
C ILE A 185 -1.36 11.85 12.32
N GLY A 186 -2.18 12.75 12.83
CA GLY A 186 -1.71 13.68 13.86
C GLY A 186 -2.86 14.29 14.65
N GLY A 187 -2.56 14.72 15.87
CA GLY A 187 -3.51 15.41 16.74
C GLY A 187 -2.95 15.71 18.12
N LEU A 188 -3.48 16.77 18.75
CA LEU A 188 -3.07 17.23 20.08
C LEU A 188 -1.56 17.45 20.23
N GLY A 189 -0.90 17.86 19.15
CA GLY A 189 0.53 18.17 19.14
C GLY A 189 1.46 16.97 18.94
N VAL A 190 0.93 15.81 18.61
CA VAL A 190 1.71 14.62 18.26
C VAL A 190 1.39 14.20 16.84
N ASP A 191 2.41 14.11 15.99
CA ASP A 191 2.30 13.59 14.63
C ASP A 191 2.91 12.20 14.56
N TYR A 192 2.25 11.32 13.82
CA TYR A 192 2.70 9.98 13.50
C TYR A 192 3.08 9.97 12.03
N TYR A 193 4.37 9.96 11.78
CA TYR A 193 4.90 10.06 10.43
C TYR A 193 5.25 8.69 9.86
N GLU A 194 4.81 8.46 8.65
CA GLU A 194 5.10 7.29 7.85
C GLU A 194 5.91 7.75 6.64
N ASP A 195 7.22 7.46 6.66
CA ASP A 195 8.13 7.89 5.63
C ASP A 195 8.12 6.92 4.44
N PRO A 196 7.54 7.28 3.28
CA PRO A 196 7.54 6.43 2.10
C PRO A 196 8.94 6.25 1.51
N PHE A 197 9.88 7.15 1.82
CA PHE A 197 11.27 7.10 1.36
C PHE A 197 12.21 6.38 2.32
N ALA A 198 11.77 6.03 3.53
CA ALA A 198 12.59 5.35 4.51
C ALA A 198 13.31 4.13 3.90
N ARG A 199 14.63 4.08 4.05
CA ARG A 199 15.51 3.01 3.51
C ARG A 199 15.51 2.88 1.97
N LEU A 200 15.15 3.90 1.23
CA LEU A 200 15.47 4.03 -0.19
C LEU A 200 16.85 4.71 -0.33
N ASP A 201 17.49 4.49 -1.45
CA ASP A 201 18.79 5.12 -1.75
C ASP A 201 18.64 6.57 -2.21
N PHE A 202 17.41 7.05 -2.36
CA PHE A 202 17.06 8.43 -2.67
C PHE A 202 15.97 8.95 -1.71
N GLY A 203 15.88 10.27 -1.60
CA GLY A 203 14.89 10.96 -0.77
C GLY A 203 13.76 11.59 -1.57
N PRO A 204 12.88 12.32 -0.88
CA PRO A 204 11.87 13.15 -1.53
C PRO A 204 12.54 14.27 -2.35
N PRO A 205 11.78 14.94 -3.26
CA PRO A 205 12.27 16.12 -3.98
C PRO A 205 12.68 17.24 -3.03
N ASP A 206 13.68 18.05 -3.39
CA ASP A 206 14.23 19.14 -2.57
C ASP A 206 13.17 20.13 -2.05
N GLN A 207 12.05 20.28 -2.74
CA GLN A 207 10.97 21.21 -2.38
C GLN A 207 9.85 20.52 -1.56
N PHE A 208 10.05 19.28 -1.19
CA PHE A 208 9.06 18.54 -0.41
C PHE A 208 9.18 18.92 1.06
N ASP A 209 8.14 19.54 1.60
CA ASP A 209 8.00 19.78 3.02
C ASP A 209 7.34 18.55 3.67
N GLU A 210 8.05 17.91 4.58
CA GLU A 210 7.46 16.85 5.40
C GLU A 210 6.32 17.43 6.23
N PRO A 211 5.14 16.78 6.21
CA PRO A 211 4.03 17.26 7.03
C PRO A 211 4.35 17.05 8.51
N SER A 212 4.70 18.10 9.21
CA SER A 212 5.04 18.09 10.64
C SER A 212 4.59 19.38 11.30
N ASP A 213 3.33 19.42 11.73
CA ASP A 213 2.76 20.54 12.50
C ASP A 213 2.78 20.29 14.02
N GLY A 214 3.19 19.10 14.45
CA GLY A 214 3.19 18.66 15.83
C GLY A 214 4.36 19.19 16.66
N LEU A 215 4.16 19.23 17.97
CA LEU A 215 5.25 19.47 18.94
C LEU A 215 6.21 18.30 19.04
N PHE A 216 5.70 17.10 18.74
CA PHE A 216 6.43 15.84 18.75
C PHE A 216 6.04 15.02 17.52
N THR A 217 7.03 14.50 16.82
CA THR A 217 6.85 13.57 15.71
C THR A 217 7.29 12.16 16.15
N VAL A 218 6.42 11.20 15.98
CA VAL A 218 6.72 9.78 16.16
C VAL A 218 6.93 9.19 14.77
N ASP A 219 8.18 8.93 14.42
CA ASP A 219 8.52 8.31 13.14
C ASP A 219 8.29 6.79 13.20
N PHE A 220 7.37 6.30 12.40
CA PHE A 220 7.11 4.86 12.22
C PHE A 220 7.94 4.24 11.10
N GLY A 221 8.73 5.04 10.40
CA GLY A 221 9.47 4.62 9.23
C GLY A 221 8.54 4.25 8.07
N TRP A 222 8.96 3.29 7.27
CA TRP A 222 8.17 2.85 6.12
C TRP A 222 6.91 2.08 6.55
N ALA A 223 5.76 2.53 6.07
CA ALA A 223 4.51 1.80 6.14
C ALA A 223 4.22 1.09 4.81
N ASP A 224 3.60 -0.10 4.90
CA ASP A 224 3.11 -0.82 3.73
C ASP A 224 2.08 0.02 2.97
N GLU A 225 2.10 -0.03 1.63
CA GLU A 225 1.19 0.72 0.77
C GLU A 225 -0.28 0.56 1.15
N SER A 226 -0.67 -0.65 1.56
CA SER A 226 -2.05 -0.97 1.93
C SER A 226 -2.57 -0.21 3.15
N PHE A 227 -1.68 0.47 3.88
CA PHE A 227 -2.05 1.29 5.02
C PHE A 227 -2.41 2.72 4.63
N SER A 228 -1.72 3.31 3.65
CA SER A 228 -1.88 4.73 3.29
C SER A 228 -2.63 4.98 1.99
N VAL A 229 -2.56 4.04 1.04
CA VAL A 229 -2.96 4.25 -0.36
C VAL A 229 -4.41 4.72 -0.55
N TYR A 230 -5.33 4.30 0.31
CA TYR A 230 -6.75 4.64 0.17
C TYR A 230 -7.20 5.83 1.00
N GLU A 231 -6.64 6.01 2.18
CA GLU A 231 -7.11 7.03 3.12
C GLU A 231 -6.26 8.31 3.09
N HIS A 232 -4.94 8.17 3.01
CA HIS A 232 -4.00 9.29 3.11
C HIS A 232 -2.76 9.12 2.23
N PRO A 233 -2.93 8.89 0.91
CA PRO A 233 -1.79 8.72 0.02
C PRO A 233 -0.96 9.99 -0.05
N GLN A 234 0.37 9.82 -0.09
CA GLN A 234 1.28 10.90 -0.46
C GLN A 234 1.31 11.00 -1.99
N THR A 235 0.90 12.15 -2.52
CA THR A 235 0.80 12.41 -3.96
C THR A 235 1.85 13.41 -4.42
N PHE A 236 2.28 13.29 -5.69
CA PHE A 236 3.18 14.24 -6.32
C PHE A 236 2.70 14.57 -7.74
N ILE A 237 2.86 15.82 -8.15
CA ILE A 237 2.70 16.26 -9.53
C ILE A 237 4.05 16.81 -9.98
N PHE A 238 4.60 16.21 -11.00
CA PHE A 238 5.83 16.66 -11.65
C PHE A 238 5.48 17.32 -12.98
N ALA A 239 5.96 18.56 -13.18
CA ALA A 239 5.84 19.28 -14.44
C ALA A 239 7.07 19.02 -15.31
N ASN A 240 6.86 18.74 -16.58
CA ASN A 240 7.93 18.51 -17.54
C ASN A 240 8.57 19.84 -17.99
N ALA A 241 9.47 20.37 -17.16
CA ALA A 241 10.19 21.63 -17.42
C ALA A 241 11.32 21.44 -18.44
N GLY A 242 12.04 20.32 -18.35
CA GLY A 242 13.23 20.05 -19.18
C GLY A 242 12.93 19.60 -20.61
N ARG A 243 11.71 19.10 -20.88
CA ARG A 243 11.28 18.66 -22.21
C ARG A 243 12.29 17.75 -22.92
N LEU A 244 12.85 16.78 -22.18
CA LEU A 244 13.79 15.82 -22.71
C LEU A 244 13.12 14.96 -23.78
N THR A 245 13.85 14.63 -24.84
CA THR A 245 13.39 13.69 -25.87
C THR A 245 13.35 12.26 -25.32
N ALA A 246 12.57 11.39 -25.95
CA ALA A 246 12.51 9.97 -25.59
C ALA A 246 13.90 9.31 -25.58
N GLN A 247 14.77 9.69 -26.51
CA GLN A 247 16.14 9.16 -26.57
C GLN A 247 17.00 9.66 -25.41
N GLN A 248 16.90 10.93 -25.01
CA GLN A 248 17.62 11.45 -23.83
C GLN A 248 17.14 10.77 -22.57
N LEU A 249 15.81 10.63 -22.41
CA LEU A 249 15.23 9.90 -21.28
C LEU A 249 15.70 8.45 -21.23
N SER A 250 15.77 7.76 -22.38
CA SER A 250 16.27 6.39 -22.47
C SER A 250 17.73 6.27 -22.03
N VAL A 251 18.57 7.25 -22.38
CA VAL A 251 19.97 7.31 -21.91
C VAL A 251 20.01 7.54 -20.40
N GLU A 252 19.24 8.51 -19.91
CA GLU A 252 19.22 8.84 -18.48
C GLU A 252 18.79 7.69 -17.59
N ILE A 253 17.76 6.94 -17.96
CA ILE A 253 17.30 5.77 -17.19
C ILE A 253 18.12 4.49 -17.45
N GLY A 254 19.08 4.52 -18.37
CA GLY A 254 19.94 3.38 -18.70
C GLY A 254 19.22 2.26 -19.46
N SER A 255 18.17 2.57 -20.22
CA SER A 255 17.37 1.57 -20.96
C SER A 255 17.89 1.26 -22.37
N THR A 256 18.92 1.97 -22.86
CA THR A 256 19.46 1.83 -24.22
C THR A 256 20.12 0.48 -24.50
N ASP A 257 20.65 -0.19 -23.50
CA ASP A 257 21.41 -1.44 -23.64
C ASP A 257 20.59 -2.70 -23.32
N MET A 258 19.27 -2.58 -23.19
CA MET A 258 18.42 -3.69 -22.75
C MET A 258 18.21 -4.79 -23.81
N ASP A 259 18.54 -4.57 -25.07
CA ASP A 259 18.37 -5.56 -26.15
C ASP A 259 19.24 -6.82 -26.00
N GLY A 260 20.22 -6.82 -25.08
CA GLY A 260 21.09 -7.95 -24.79
C GLY A 260 20.94 -8.58 -23.41
N THR A 261 20.30 -7.90 -22.50
CA THR A 261 20.14 -8.35 -21.12
C THR A 261 18.75 -8.91 -20.94
N GLN A 262 18.58 -10.20 -21.19
CA GLN A 262 17.48 -10.92 -20.58
C GLN A 262 17.73 -10.81 -19.08
N VAL A 263 16.98 -9.93 -18.38
CA VAL A 263 16.87 -9.99 -16.94
C VAL A 263 16.52 -11.44 -16.64
N GLN A 264 17.41 -12.15 -15.99
CA GLN A 264 17.22 -13.53 -15.62
C GLN A 264 15.91 -13.56 -14.83
N GLN A 265 14.84 -14.00 -15.51
CA GLN A 265 13.57 -14.24 -14.83
C GLN A 265 13.92 -15.18 -13.68
N SER A 266 13.88 -14.65 -12.48
CA SER A 266 14.01 -15.46 -11.29
C SER A 266 12.96 -16.57 -11.44
N GLU A 267 13.40 -17.82 -11.53
CA GLU A 267 12.55 -19.01 -11.55
C GLU A 267 11.74 -19.17 -10.25
N THR A 268 11.68 -18.13 -9.43
CA THR A 268 10.80 -18.07 -8.28
C THR A 268 9.37 -17.93 -8.81
N GLY A 269 8.59 -18.97 -8.65
CA GLY A 269 7.25 -19.21 -9.19
C GLY A 269 6.13 -18.21 -8.89
N LEU A 270 6.42 -16.91 -8.94
CA LEU A 270 5.47 -15.80 -8.88
C LEU A 270 4.89 -15.45 -10.25
N LEU A 271 5.55 -15.86 -11.34
CA LEU A 271 5.01 -15.70 -12.67
C LEU A 271 4.15 -16.92 -13.00
N LEU A 272 2.92 -16.64 -13.39
CA LEU A 272 2.05 -17.68 -13.97
C LEU A 272 2.79 -18.32 -15.16
N SER A 273 2.76 -19.63 -15.24
CA SER A 273 3.21 -20.30 -16.46
C SER A 273 2.40 -19.78 -17.65
N ASP A 274 2.95 -19.82 -18.87
CA ASP A 274 2.25 -19.38 -20.09
C ASP A 274 0.88 -20.05 -20.23
N ARG A 275 0.75 -21.27 -19.74
CA ARG A 275 -0.51 -22.03 -19.70
C ARG A 275 -1.50 -21.41 -18.72
N ASP A 276 -1.04 -20.97 -17.55
CA ASP A 276 -1.90 -20.37 -16.52
C ASP A 276 -2.27 -18.94 -16.91
N ALA A 277 -1.37 -18.19 -17.56
CA ALA A 277 -1.64 -16.89 -18.11
C ALA A 277 -2.71 -16.95 -19.23
N LEU A 278 -2.60 -17.93 -20.15
CA LEU A 278 -3.62 -18.19 -21.18
C LEU A 278 -4.96 -18.63 -20.55
N SER A 279 -4.91 -19.41 -19.49
CA SER A 279 -6.11 -19.83 -18.75
C SER A 279 -6.79 -18.66 -18.05
N GLN A 280 -6.03 -17.72 -17.49
CA GLN A 280 -6.59 -16.48 -16.92
C GLN A 280 -7.20 -15.57 -17.98
N GLN A 281 -6.55 -15.41 -19.13
CA GLN A 281 -7.09 -14.63 -20.25
C GLN A 281 -8.38 -15.21 -20.81
N SER A 282 -8.55 -16.52 -20.74
CA SER A 282 -9.76 -17.25 -21.22
C SER A 282 -10.93 -17.29 -20.23
N GLY A 283 -10.85 -16.61 -19.08
CA GLY A 283 -11.93 -16.55 -18.10
C GLY A 283 -11.55 -16.99 -16.68
N GLY A 284 -10.27 -17.22 -16.43
CA GLY A 284 -9.69 -17.51 -15.12
C GLY A 284 -9.87 -18.96 -14.66
N THR A 285 -8.94 -19.40 -13.84
CA THR A 285 -8.95 -20.74 -13.23
C THR A 285 -10.05 -20.91 -12.17
N TRP A 286 -10.59 -19.82 -11.65
CA TRP A 286 -11.64 -19.84 -10.63
C TRP A 286 -12.94 -20.48 -11.11
N GLY A 287 -13.30 -20.30 -12.37
CA GLY A 287 -14.48 -20.93 -12.97
C GLY A 287 -14.41 -22.46 -13.07
N SER A 288 -13.21 -23.05 -13.05
CA SER A 288 -13.00 -24.50 -13.03
C SER A 288 -12.92 -25.08 -11.60
N ILE A 289 -12.61 -24.24 -10.60
CA ILE A 289 -12.49 -24.65 -9.20
C ILE A 289 -13.82 -24.52 -8.46
N THR A 290 -14.67 -23.59 -8.87
CA THR A 290 -15.98 -23.40 -8.27
C THR A 290 -17.04 -24.23 -9.01
N PHE A 291 -17.97 -24.78 -8.27
CA PHE A 291 -19.11 -25.59 -8.79
C PHE A 291 -20.05 -24.81 -9.76
N SER A 292 -19.63 -23.65 -10.26
CA SER A 292 -20.45 -22.70 -11.03
C SER A 292 -21.03 -23.27 -12.32
N ARG A 293 -20.44 -24.33 -12.88
CA ARG A 293 -21.00 -25.02 -14.05
C ARG A 293 -22.19 -25.94 -13.74
N TRP A 294 -22.39 -26.29 -12.45
CA TRP A 294 -23.38 -27.28 -12.03
C TRP A 294 -24.50 -26.65 -11.21
N LEU A 295 -24.32 -25.46 -10.69
CA LEU A 295 -25.27 -24.81 -9.80
C LEU A 295 -25.63 -23.42 -10.37
N PRO A 296 -26.94 -23.04 -10.35
CA PRO A 296 -27.35 -21.68 -10.66
C PRO A 296 -26.72 -20.68 -9.69
N ASP A 297 -26.39 -19.47 -10.16
CA ASP A 297 -25.69 -18.43 -9.39
C ASP A 297 -26.36 -18.10 -8.05
N TRP A 298 -27.70 -18.17 -8.00
CA TRP A 298 -28.46 -17.91 -6.77
C TRP A 298 -28.29 -19.01 -5.70
N VAL A 299 -27.85 -20.22 -6.06
CA VAL A 299 -27.60 -21.32 -5.12
C VAL A 299 -26.21 -21.20 -4.48
N THR A 300 -25.28 -20.57 -5.16
CA THR A 300 -23.88 -20.42 -4.70
C THR A 300 -23.76 -19.85 -3.28
N PRO A 301 -24.46 -18.75 -2.89
CA PRO A 301 -24.41 -18.24 -1.52
C PRO A 301 -24.89 -19.25 -0.48
N VAL A 302 -25.91 -20.06 -0.82
CA VAL A 302 -26.45 -21.09 0.08
C VAL A 302 -25.42 -22.20 0.30
N VAL A 303 -24.75 -22.65 -0.77
CA VAL A 303 -23.70 -23.68 -0.70
C VAL A 303 -22.53 -23.18 0.17
N TRP A 304 -22.10 -21.95 -0.01
CA TRP A 304 -21.04 -21.35 0.81
C TRP A 304 -21.45 -21.19 2.27
N TYR A 305 -22.69 -20.80 2.53
CA TYR A 305 -23.22 -20.75 3.89
C TYR A 305 -23.22 -22.12 4.56
N VAL A 306 -23.72 -23.15 3.88
CA VAL A 306 -23.71 -24.54 4.40
C VAL A 306 -22.28 -25.03 4.61
N ALA A 307 -21.36 -24.77 3.67
CA ALA A 307 -19.95 -25.12 3.83
C ALA A 307 -19.34 -24.45 5.08
N ALA A 308 -19.60 -23.17 5.28
CA ALA A 308 -19.13 -22.44 6.47
C ALA A 308 -19.69 -23.05 7.77
N GLN A 309 -20.97 -23.43 7.81
CA GLN A 309 -21.57 -24.11 8.96
C GLN A 309 -20.95 -25.49 9.21
N LEU A 310 -20.67 -26.25 8.16
CA LEU A 310 -19.98 -27.55 8.28
C LEU A 310 -18.56 -27.39 8.84
N PHE A 311 -17.82 -26.41 8.37
CA PHE A 311 -16.50 -26.10 8.95
C PHE A 311 -16.60 -25.70 10.41
N ALA A 312 -17.57 -24.86 10.79
CA ALA A 312 -17.82 -24.50 12.16
C ALA A 312 -18.12 -25.72 13.05
N LEU A 313 -18.96 -26.65 12.58
CA LEU A 313 -19.27 -27.91 13.25
C LEU A 313 -18.06 -28.83 13.41
N ILE A 314 -17.18 -28.89 12.40
CA ILE A 314 -15.93 -29.68 12.48
C ILE A 314 -14.97 -29.10 13.52
N VAL A 315 -14.91 -27.77 13.65
CA VAL A 315 -14.04 -27.08 14.60
C VAL A 315 -14.61 -27.10 16.04
N LEU A 316 -15.94 -27.23 16.17
CA LEU A 316 -16.62 -27.18 17.46
C LEU A 316 -16.04 -28.16 18.51
N PRO A 317 -15.79 -29.45 18.21
CA PRO A 317 -15.19 -30.36 19.19
C PRO A 317 -13.81 -29.92 19.64
N ILE A 318 -13.02 -29.36 18.72
CA ILE A 318 -11.68 -28.82 19.04
C ILE A 318 -11.83 -27.63 19.97
N ALA A 319 -12.76 -26.71 19.67
CA ALA A 319 -13.06 -25.56 20.52
C ALA A 319 -13.48 -25.99 21.93
N PHE A 320 -14.35 -27.00 22.06
CA PHE A 320 -14.75 -27.54 23.37
C PHE A 320 -13.59 -28.16 24.17
N VAL A 321 -12.59 -28.70 23.53
CA VAL A 321 -11.38 -29.21 24.18
C VAL A 321 -10.45 -28.07 24.57
N VAL A 322 -10.21 -27.14 23.67
CA VAL A 322 -9.29 -26.02 23.87
C VAL A 322 -9.82 -25.05 24.92
N PHE A 323 -11.11 -24.73 24.89
CA PHE A 323 -11.76 -23.80 25.81
C PHE A 323 -12.38 -24.48 27.04
N ARG A 324 -12.04 -25.75 27.29
CA ARG A 324 -12.52 -26.50 28.46
C ARG A 324 -12.33 -25.78 29.81
N PRO A 325 -11.24 -24.99 30.01
CA PRO A 325 -11.06 -24.24 31.26
C PRO A 325 -12.01 -23.05 31.43
N TRP A 326 -12.72 -22.62 30.38
CA TRP A 326 -13.60 -21.47 30.41
C TRP A 326 -15.01 -21.91 30.84
N PRO A 327 -15.69 -21.12 31.73
CA PRO A 327 -17.00 -21.47 32.28
C PRO A 327 -18.08 -21.68 31.23
N ASP A 328 -18.03 -20.92 30.16
CA ASP A 328 -18.99 -20.93 29.03
C ASP A 328 -18.51 -21.78 27.85
N ARG A 329 -17.28 -22.30 27.95
CA ARG A 329 -16.62 -23.09 26.90
C ARG A 329 -16.54 -22.43 25.51
N GLY A 330 -16.53 -21.07 25.50
CA GLY A 330 -16.40 -20.23 24.28
C GLY A 330 -17.73 -19.66 23.84
#